data_92abe1a2a3240bab0312e4e07829931c
#
_entry.id   92abe1a2a3240bab0312e4e07829931c
#
_cell.length_a   1.000
_cell.length_b   1.000
_cell.length_c   1.000
_cell.angle_alpha   90.00
_cell.angle_beta   90.00
_cell.angle_gamma   90.00
#
_symmetry.space_group_name_H-M   'P 1'
#
loop_
_entity.id
_entity.type
_entity.pdbx_description
1 polymer ?
#
loop_
_entity_poly.entity_id
_entity_poly.type
_entity_poly.pdbx_seq_one_letter_code
_entity_poly.pdbx_strand_id
1 'polypeptide(L)'
;MMKKLLYIQDYKNYHFLILNQILYEKKKTMPMNIFVLLYNSGTDNEGIHSIELKGRTIVLMFEDKDDATRYCGLLEAQDFPLPTVEMINIEEIKDFCIKLDYEYKLVEKNFVPKTAEDRLLISPPQKNLEVENWEEDKNSNKDNIDLNTIKENLEKLL
;
A
#
# COMPACT_ATOMS: atom_id res chain seq x y z
N MET A 1 -10.29 -46.72 -34.64
CA MET A 1 -9.34 -45.59 -34.67
C MET A 1 -9.78 -44.34 -33.89
N MET A 2 -11.06 -43.95 -33.88
CA MET A 2 -11.59 -42.76 -33.19
C MET A 2 -11.47 -42.77 -31.67
N LYS A 3 -11.64 -43.90 -30.95
CA LYS A 3 -11.56 -43.99 -29.52
C LYS A 3 -10.15 -43.68 -28.93
N LYS A 4 -9.09 -43.94 -29.70
CA LYS A 4 -7.70 -43.69 -29.30
C LYS A 4 -7.32 -42.21 -29.36
N LEU A 5 -7.91 -41.47 -30.29
CA LEU A 5 -7.71 -40.01 -30.44
C LEU A 5 -8.40 -39.22 -29.32
N LEU A 6 -9.60 -39.60 -28.92
CA LEU A 6 -10.33 -39.00 -27.79
C LEU A 6 -9.55 -39.15 -26.45
N TYR A 7 -9.01 -40.35 -26.21
CA TYR A 7 -8.24 -40.63 -24.99
C TYR A 7 -6.94 -39.80 -24.89
N ILE A 8 -6.28 -39.51 -26.01
CA ILE A 8 -5.07 -38.69 -26.08
C ILE A 8 -5.40 -37.20 -25.85
N GLN A 9 -6.56 -36.75 -26.33
CA GLN A 9 -7.01 -35.36 -26.14
C GLN A 9 -7.34 -35.09 -24.65
N ASP A 10 -8.06 -36.02 -24.02
CA ASP A 10 -8.39 -35.92 -22.59
C ASP A 10 -7.15 -35.95 -21.70
N TYR A 11 -6.16 -36.78 -22.04
CA TYR A 11 -4.91 -36.87 -21.30
C TYR A 11 -4.08 -35.57 -21.38
N LYS A 12 -4.04 -34.94 -22.55
CA LYS A 12 -3.36 -33.63 -22.72
C LYS A 12 -4.05 -32.53 -21.94
N ASN A 13 -5.37 -32.48 -21.93
CA ASN A 13 -6.15 -31.51 -21.16
C ASN A 13 -5.97 -31.72 -19.65
N TYR A 14 -5.97 -32.97 -19.20
CA TYR A 14 -5.74 -33.31 -17.79
C TYR A 14 -4.32 -32.94 -17.33
N HIS A 15 -3.34 -33.24 -18.16
CA HIS A 15 -1.93 -32.88 -17.89
C HIS A 15 -1.72 -31.34 -17.83
N PHE A 16 -2.36 -30.60 -18.74
CA PHE A 16 -2.33 -29.13 -18.75
C PHE A 16 -2.98 -28.52 -17.50
N LEU A 17 -4.10 -29.09 -17.05
CA LEU A 17 -4.78 -28.65 -15.82
C LEU A 17 -3.91 -28.93 -14.57
N ILE A 18 -3.29 -30.10 -14.48
CA ILE A 18 -2.38 -30.45 -13.38
C ILE A 18 -1.15 -29.54 -13.38
N LEU A 19 -0.54 -29.28 -14.53
CA LEU A 19 0.60 -28.36 -14.64
C LEU A 19 0.22 -26.94 -14.19
N ASN A 20 -0.94 -26.43 -14.61
CA ASN A 20 -1.41 -25.13 -14.17
C ASN A 20 -1.70 -25.08 -12.67
N GLN A 21 -2.26 -26.15 -12.09
CA GLN A 21 -2.46 -26.28 -10.67
C GLN A 21 -1.13 -26.27 -9.91
N ILE A 22 -0.15 -27.04 -10.37
CA ILE A 22 1.20 -27.10 -9.77
C ILE A 22 1.91 -25.74 -9.88
N LEU A 23 1.79 -25.06 -11.01
CA LEU A 23 2.34 -23.72 -11.23
C LEU A 23 1.66 -22.68 -10.34
N TYR A 24 0.34 -22.78 -10.15
CA TYR A 24 -0.42 -21.93 -9.26
C TYR A 24 0.01 -22.12 -7.80
N GLU A 25 0.09 -23.39 -7.33
CA GLU A 25 0.56 -23.70 -5.97
C GLU A 25 2.01 -23.28 -5.77
N LYS A 26 2.89 -23.47 -6.77
CA LYS A 26 4.28 -23.04 -6.71
C LYS A 26 4.42 -21.51 -6.66
N LYS A 27 3.55 -20.78 -7.36
CA LYS A 27 3.50 -19.32 -7.30
C LYS A 27 2.98 -18.83 -5.94
N LYS A 28 2.07 -19.59 -5.32
CA LYS A 28 1.53 -19.30 -3.98
C LYS A 28 2.54 -19.57 -2.87
N THR A 29 3.46 -20.54 -3.07
CA THR A 29 4.49 -20.92 -2.08
C THR A 29 5.84 -20.23 -2.25
N MET A 30 6.02 -19.39 -3.31
CA MET A 30 7.22 -18.58 -3.41
C MET A 30 7.21 -17.50 -2.33
N PRO A 31 8.25 -17.42 -1.48
CA PRO A 31 8.36 -16.34 -0.52
C PRO A 31 8.35 -15.01 -1.28
N MET A 32 7.32 -14.25 -1.11
CA MET A 32 7.21 -12.91 -1.67
C MET A 32 7.87 -11.95 -0.69
N ASN A 33 8.98 -11.35 -1.11
CA ASN A 33 9.61 -10.29 -0.36
C ASN A 33 8.88 -8.97 -0.65
N ILE A 34 8.66 -8.22 0.40
CA ILE A 34 8.03 -6.89 0.38
C ILE A 34 8.93 -5.91 1.12
N PHE A 35 8.68 -4.63 0.93
CA PHE A 35 9.38 -3.58 1.65
C PHE A 35 8.48 -3.02 2.76
N VAL A 36 9.06 -2.85 3.93
CA VAL A 36 8.44 -2.21 5.10
C VAL A 36 9.32 -1.07 5.59
N LEU A 37 8.76 -0.21 6.41
CA LEU A 37 9.45 0.93 6.99
C LEU A 37 9.70 0.64 8.46
N LEU A 38 10.98 0.59 8.87
CA LEU A 38 11.39 0.33 10.24
C LEU A 38 12.03 1.55 10.87
N TYR A 39 11.60 1.89 12.08
CA TYR A 39 12.28 2.86 12.95
C TYR A 39 13.31 2.13 13.80
N ASN A 40 14.47 2.74 14.02
CA ASN A 40 15.54 2.20 14.85
C ASN A 40 15.94 0.76 14.45
N SER A 41 15.98 0.47 13.16
CA SER A 41 16.32 -0.86 12.62
C SER A 41 17.60 -1.41 13.26
N GLY A 42 17.54 -2.68 13.69
CA GLY A 42 18.66 -3.39 14.31
C GLY A 42 18.93 -3.03 15.78
N THR A 43 18.03 -2.33 16.45
CA THR A 43 18.12 -2.02 17.89
C THR A 43 17.01 -2.69 18.70
N ASP A 44 17.16 -2.71 20.03
CA ASP A 44 16.12 -3.24 20.93
C ASP A 44 14.79 -2.44 20.89
N ASN A 45 14.83 -1.23 20.32
CA ASN A 45 13.68 -0.34 20.16
C ASN A 45 13.21 -0.27 18.71
N GLU A 46 13.46 -1.33 17.93
CA GLU A 46 12.98 -1.42 16.56
C GLU A 46 11.45 -1.44 16.52
N GLY A 47 10.88 -0.66 15.60
CA GLY A 47 9.43 -0.58 15.42
C GLY A 47 9.06 -0.47 13.95
N ILE A 48 7.99 -1.15 13.57
CA ILE A 48 7.43 -1.07 12.22
C ILE A 48 6.51 0.15 12.08
N HIS A 49 6.64 0.85 10.96
CA HIS A 49 5.71 1.95 10.65
C HIS A 49 4.29 1.42 10.41
N SER A 50 3.34 2.03 11.07
CA SER A 50 1.92 1.77 10.91
C SER A 50 1.13 3.07 10.88
N ILE A 51 -0.05 3.03 10.32
CA ILE A 51 -1.01 4.12 10.36
C ILE A 51 -2.20 3.74 11.24
N GLU A 52 -2.71 4.72 12.00
CA GLU A 52 -3.96 4.57 12.73
C GLU A 52 -5.13 5.06 11.86
N LEU A 53 -6.13 4.20 11.66
CA LEU A 53 -7.31 4.52 10.88
C LEU A 53 -8.56 3.98 11.56
N LYS A 54 -9.42 4.86 12.04
CA LYS A 54 -10.69 4.49 12.71
C LYS A 54 -10.49 3.48 13.84
N GLY A 55 -9.45 3.68 14.65
CA GLY A 55 -9.11 2.79 15.77
C GLY A 55 -8.47 1.45 15.37
N ARG A 56 -8.02 1.33 14.12
CA ARG A 56 -7.30 0.16 13.61
C ARG A 56 -5.86 0.53 13.30
N THR A 57 -4.92 -0.27 13.76
CA THR A 57 -3.51 -0.13 13.42
C THR A 57 -3.22 -0.92 12.14
N ILE A 58 -2.75 -0.25 11.11
CA ILE A 58 -2.52 -0.84 9.79
C ILE A 58 -1.04 -0.73 9.43
N VAL A 59 -0.38 -1.86 9.25
CA VAL A 59 1.01 -1.95 8.78
C VAL A 59 1.03 -1.84 7.27
N LEU A 60 1.85 -0.91 6.74
CA LEU A 60 2.02 -0.75 5.30
C LEU A 60 3.15 -1.65 4.79
N MET A 61 2.86 -2.39 3.74
CA MET A 61 3.79 -3.22 3.00
C MET A 61 3.84 -2.72 1.56
N PHE A 62 5.01 -2.55 0.99
CA PHE A 62 5.20 -2.06 -0.38
C PHE A 62 5.77 -3.17 -1.26
N GLU A 63 5.21 -3.35 -2.44
CA GLU A 63 5.75 -4.26 -3.46
C GLU A 63 7.00 -3.66 -4.12
N ASP A 64 7.06 -2.34 -4.25
CA ASP A 64 8.16 -1.62 -4.89
C ASP A 64 8.97 -0.81 -3.87
N LYS A 65 10.31 -0.90 -3.96
CA LYS A 65 11.23 -0.19 -3.08
C LYS A 65 11.15 1.33 -3.26
N ASP A 66 10.95 1.80 -4.48
CA ASP A 66 10.91 3.24 -4.77
C ASP A 66 9.66 3.87 -4.16
N ASP A 67 8.53 3.15 -4.14
CA ASP A 67 7.31 3.58 -3.47
C ASP A 67 7.51 3.68 -1.94
N ALA A 68 8.16 2.68 -1.33
CA ALA A 68 8.52 2.72 0.08
C ALA A 68 9.47 3.89 0.41
N THR A 69 10.49 4.11 -0.44
CA THR A 69 11.46 5.22 -0.26
C THR A 69 10.77 6.58 -0.39
N ARG A 70 9.86 6.72 -1.35
CA ARG A 70 9.08 7.94 -1.51
C ARG A 70 8.20 8.21 -0.28
N TYR A 71 7.60 7.18 0.29
CA TYR A 71 6.80 7.31 1.51
C TYR A 71 7.67 7.76 2.71
N CYS A 72 8.90 7.23 2.85
CA CYS A 72 9.87 7.71 3.85
C CYS A 72 10.15 9.21 3.70
N GLY A 73 10.41 9.70 2.48
CA GLY A 73 10.63 11.13 2.24
C GLY A 73 9.43 12.00 2.58
N LEU A 74 8.21 11.49 2.40
CA LEU A 74 6.99 12.20 2.81
C LEU A 74 6.81 12.23 4.33
N LEU A 75 7.24 11.19 5.05
CA LEU A 75 7.28 11.19 6.52
C LEU A 75 8.30 12.22 7.04
N GLU A 76 9.50 12.22 6.47
CA GLU A 76 10.55 13.18 6.81
C GLU A 76 10.10 14.63 6.58
N ALA A 77 9.42 14.88 5.45
CA ALA A 77 8.88 16.21 5.13
C ALA A 77 7.80 16.70 6.12
N GLN A 78 7.27 15.83 6.95
CA GLN A 78 6.31 16.14 8.00
C GLN A 78 6.91 16.07 9.42
N ASP A 79 8.23 16.13 9.53
CA ASP A 79 8.97 16.06 10.79
C ASP A 79 8.75 14.75 11.59
N PHE A 80 8.44 13.65 10.90
CA PHE A 80 8.52 12.32 11.50
C PHE A 80 9.97 11.83 11.50
N PRO A 81 10.35 10.97 12.46
CA PRO A 81 11.64 10.28 12.39
C PRO A 81 11.76 9.54 11.05
N LEU A 82 12.94 9.60 10.43
CA LEU A 82 13.18 8.93 9.16
C LEU A 82 13.29 7.41 9.37
N PRO A 83 12.37 6.60 8.81
CA PRO A 83 12.48 5.15 8.88
C PRO A 83 13.48 4.62 7.82
N THR A 84 13.93 3.39 8.02
CA THR A 84 14.71 2.62 7.05
C THR A 84 13.78 1.73 6.23
N VAL A 85 14.05 1.60 4.94
CA VAL A 85 13.33 0.67 4.06
C VAL A 85 14.01 -0.69 4.13
N GLU A 86 13.32 -1.68 4.66
CA GLU A 86 13.83 -3.04 4.81
C GLU A 86 13.02 -4.03 3.98
N MET A 87 13.71 -5.01 3.40
CA MET A 87 13.09 -6.07 2.61
C MET A 87 12.87 -7.30 3.50
N ILE A 88 11.62 -7.69 3.70
CA ILE A 88 11.21 -8.78 4.58
C ILE A 88 10.27 -9.73 3.85
N ASN A 89 10.21 -10.97 4.29
CA ASN A 89 9.24 -11.93 3.79
C ASN A 89 7.83 -11.53 4.24
N ILE A 90 6.88 -11.50 3.30
CA ILE A 90 5.50 -11.08 3.57
C ILE A 90 4.83 -11.92 4.67
N GLU A 91 5.15 -13.22 4.77
CA GLU A 91 4.54 -14.08 5.78
C GLU A 91 5.03 -13.73 7.20
N GLU A 92 6.28 -13.28 7.35
CA GLU A 92 6.80 -12.80 8.64
C GLU A 92 6.03 -11.58 9.14
N ILE A 93 5.72 -10.64 8.24
CA ILE A 93 4.94 -9.44 8.60
C ILE A 93 3.47 -9.80 8.90
N LYS A 94 2.88 -10.73 8.14
CA LYS A 94 1.53 -11.21 8.41
C LYS A 94 1.43 -11.88 9.78
N ASP A 95 2.39 -12.75 10.11
CA ASP A 95 2.45 -13.41 11.42
C ASP A 95 2.63 -12.41 12.55
N PHE A 96 3.46 -11.38 12.35
CA PHE A 96 3.63 -10.27 13.28
C PHE A 96 2.31 -9.52 13.50
N CYS A 97 1.62 -9.13 12.43
CA CYS A 97 0.34 -8.41 12.51
C CYS A 97 -0.73 -9.25 13.22
N ILE A 98 -0.84 -10.54 12.91
CA ILE A 98 -1.81 -11.45 13.56
C ILE A 98 -1.55 -11.54 15.07
N LYS A 99 -0.28 -11.64 15.50
CA LYS A 99 0.06 -11.71 16.93
C LYS A 99 -0.30 -10.46 17.74
N LEU A 100 -0.31 -9.30 17.07
CA LEU A 100 -0.57 -8.00 17.73
C LEU A 100 -1.98 -7.48 17.45
N ASP A 101 -2.82 -8.24 16.77
CA ASP A 101 -4.16 -7.81 16.32
C ASP A 101 -4.11 -6.53 15.45
N TYR A 102 -3.09 -6.45 14.58
CA TYR A 102 -2.92 -5.40 13.60
C TYR A 102 -3.44 -5.83 12.24
N GLU A 103 -3.91 -4.88 11.45
CA GLU A 103 -4.18 -5.10 10.04
C GLU A 103 -2.91 -4.85 9.21
N TYR A 104 -2.90 -5.34 7.99
CA TYR A 104 -1.85 -5.04 7.03
C TYR A 104 -2.43 -4.68 5.68
N LYS A 105 -1.74 -3.83 4.94
CA LYS A 105 -2.14 -3.43 3.59
C LYS A 105 -0.94 -3.48 2.65
N LEU A 106 -1.09 -4.20 1.54
CA LEU A 106 -0.08 -4.24 0.47
C LEU A 106 -0.35 -3.09 -0.51
N VAL A 107 0.65 -2.25 -0.71
CA VAL A 107 0.69 -1.23 -1.74
C VAL A 107 1.37 -1.84 -2.96
N GLU A 108 0.57 -2.21 -3.94
CA GLU A 108 1.05 -2.81 -5.19
C GLU A 108 1.83 -1.78 -6.01
N LYS A 109 2.74 -2.26 -6.86
CA LYS A 109 3.46 -1.40 -7.80
C LYS A 109 2.47 -0.65 -8.70
N ASN A 110 2.70 0.67 -8.87
CA ASN A 110 1.80 1.57 -9.61
C ASN A 110 0.39 1.68 -9.01
N PHE A 111 0.26 1.49 -7.70
CA PHE A 111 -1.02 1.65 -7.01
C PHE A 111 -1.63 3.04 -7.26
N VAL A 112 -2.90 3.07 -7.66
CA VAL A 112 -3.66 4.30 -7.88
C VAL A 112 -4.77 4.40 -6.84
N PRO A 113 -4.74 5.39 -5.94
CA PRO A 113 -5.75 5.53 -4.89
C PRO A 113 -7.11 5.93 -5.49
N LYS A 114 -8.16 5.25 -5.04
CA LYS A 114 -9.55 5.52 -5.46
C LYS A 114 -10.38 6.15 -4.35
N THR A 115 -9.98 5.93 -3.10
CA THR A 115 -10.67 6.42 -1.90
C THR A 115 -9.76 7.35 -1.09
N ALA A 116 -10.33 8.06 -0.11
CA ALA A 116 -9.56 8.83 0.85
C ALA A 116 -8.63 7.94 1.68
N GLU A 117 -9.09 6.76 2.10
CA GLU A 117 -8.28 5.77 2.80
C GLU A 117 -7.11 5.28 1.95
N ASP A 118 -7.34 5.02 0.66
CA ASP A 118 -6.27 4.60 -0.25
C ASP A 118 -5.16 5.65 -0.39
N ARG A 119 -5.48 6.93 -0.23
CA ARG A 119 -4.46 8.00 -0.30
C ARG A 119 -3.45 7.91 0.84
N LEU A 120 -3.85 7.41 2.00
CA LEU A 120 -2.94 7.19 3.14
C LEU A 120 -1.89 6.11 2.87
N LEU A 121 -2.13 5.24 1.88
CA LEU A 121 -1.19 4.21 1.47
C LEU A 121 -0.02 4.75 0.63
N ILE A 122 -0.17 5.94 0.06
CA ILE A 122 0.84 6.59 -0.78
C ILE A 122 1.32 7.94 -0.23
N SER A 123 0.61 8.46 0.78
CA SER A 123 0.95 9.72 1.45
C SER A 123 0.54 9.63 2.91
N PRO A 124 1.47 9.77 3.86
CA PRO A 124 1.16 9.70 5.28
C PRO A 124 0.17 10.80 5.67
N PRO A 125 -0.67 10.56 6.70
CA PRO A 125 -1.53 11.60 7.23
C PRO A 125 -0.70 12.76 7.78
N GLN A 126 -1.21 13.97 7.66
CA GLN A 126 -0.53 15.12 8.23
C GLN A 126 -0.46 14.96 9.76
N LYS A 127 0.69 15.32 10.33
CA LYS A 127 0.90 15.33 11.78
C LYS A 127 -0.14 16.27 12.40
N ASN A 128 -0.97 15.76 13.31
CA ASN A 128 -2.06 16.45 14.00
C ASN A 128 -3.43 16.55 13.28
N LEU A 129 -3.61 15.90 12.13
CA LEU A 129 -4.96 15.68 11.63
C LEU A 129 -5.47 14.35 12.22
N GLU A 130 -6.48 14.44 13.10
CA GLU A 130 -7.28 13.27 13.45
C GLU A 130 -7.94 12.78 12.14
N VAL A 131 -7.68 11.53 11.78
CA VAL A 131 -8.14 10.93 10.50
C VAL A 131 -9.68 10.91 10.42
N GLU A 132 -10.36 11.06 11.56
CA GLU A 132 -11.82 11.12 11.67
C GLU A 132 -12.45 12.33 10.94
N ASN A 133 -11.71 13.44 10.78
CA ASN A 133 -12.24 14.67 10.15
C ASN A 133 -12.05 14.72 8.62
N TRP A 134 -11.42 13.70 8.04
CA TRP A 134 -11.12 13.69 6.60
C TRP A 134 -12.34 13.49 5.70
N GLU A 135 -13.43 12.95 6.24
CA GLU A 135 -14.65 12.70 5.45
C GLU A 135 -15.64 13.87 5.48
N GLU A 136 -15.49 14.85 6.39
CA GLU A 136 -16.51 15.89 6.60
C GLU A 136 -16.35 17.15 5.74
N ASP A 137 -15.21 17.37 5.10
CA ASP A 137 -15.02 18.56 4.24
C ASP A 137 -15.72 18.49 2.87
N LYS A 138 -16.70 17.59 2.69
CA LYS A 138 -17.61 17.66 1.55
C LYS A 138 -18.60 18.84 1.64
N ASN A 139 -18.62 19.56 2.78
CA ASN A 139 -19.48 20.71 3.03
C ASN A 139 -18.76 22.01 3.44
N SER A 140 -17.42 22.04 3.42
CA SER A 140 -16.79 23.36 3.43
C SER A 140 -17.17 24.02 2.13
N ASN A 141 -17.99 25.06 2.26
CA ASN A 141 -18.41 25.98 1.19
C ASN A 141 -17.34 26.00 0.11
N LYS A 142 -17.77 25.74 -1.13
CA LYS A 142 -17.19 26.42 -2.27
C LYS A 142 -17.19 27.91 -1.92
N ASP A 143 -16.19 28.36 -1.19
CA ASP A 143 -15.76 29.73 -1.35
C ASP A 143 -15.44 29.79 -2.82
N ASN A 144 -16.40 30.33 -3.56
CA ASN A 144 -16.18 30.82 -4.90
C ASN A 144 -15.00 31.78 -4.75
N ILE A 145 -13.79 31.24 -4.85
CA ILE A 145 -12.61 32.05 -5.09
C ILE A 145 -12.91 32.64 -6.44
N ASP A 146 -13.43 33.87 -6.40
CA ASP A 146 -13.77 34.61 -7.60
C ASP A 146 -12.46 34.81 -8.35
N LEU A 147 -12.24 33.98 -9.37
CA LEU A 147 -11.06 34.03 -10.23
C LEU A 147 -10.88 35.47 -10.82
N ASN A 148 -11.95 36.27 -10.90
CA ASN A 148 -11.89 37.65 -11.32
C ASN A 148 -11.19 38.53 -10.27
N THR A 149 -11.43 38.27 -8.97
CA THR A 149 -10.76 38.99 -7.87
C THR A 149 -9.26 38.69 -7.83
N ILE A 150 -8.89 37.44 -8.10
CA ILE A 150 -7.45 37.03 -8.18
C ILE A 150 -6.80 37.69 -9.38
N LYS A 151 -7.48 37.74 -10.53
CA LYS A 151 -6.98 38.34 -11.76
C LYS A 151 -6.77 39.84 -11.58
N GLU A 152 -7.75 40.58 -11.00
CA GLU A 152 -7.62 42.00 -10.69
C GLU A 152 -6.50 42.33 -9.71
N ASN A 153 -6.25 41.46 -8.72
CA ASN A 153 -5.13 41.63 -7.80
C ASN A 153 -3.78 41.40 -8.46
N LEU A 154 -3.69 40.45 -9.40
CA LEU A 154 -2.46 40.19 -10.17
C LEU A 154 -2.18 41.33 -11.17
N GLU A 155 -3.19 41.89 -11.81
CA GLU A 155 -3.05 43.04 -12.75
C GLU A 155 -2.62 44.33 -12.05
N LYS A 156 -2.87 44.49 -10.74
CA LYS A 156 -2.40 45.65 -9.94
C LYS A 156 -0.94 45.51 -9.49
N LEU A 157 -0.33 44.37 -9.66
CA LEU A 157 1.05 44.10 -9.27
C LEU A 157 2.05 44.20 -10.44
N LEU A 158 1.54 44.39 -11.65
CA LEU A 158 2.31 44.64 -12.87
C LEU A 158 2.30 46.14 -13.23
#